data_cbede8b4957c8b116fd646024d556393
#
_entry.id   cbede8b4957c8b116fd646024d556393
#
_cell.length_a   1.000
_cell.length_b   1.000
_cell.length_c   1.000
_cell.angle_alpha   90.00
_cell.angle_beta   90.00
_cell.angle_gamma   90.00
#
_symmetry.space_group_name_H-M   'P 1'
#
loop_
_entity.id
_entity.type
_entity.pdbx_description
1 polymer ?
#
loop_
_entity_poly.entity_id
_entity_poly.type
_entity_poly.pdbx_seq_one_letter_code
_entity_poly.pdbx_strand_id
1 'polypeptide(L)'
;MERDESSIGCVGLLTVGTRGGAGPGEVLIKIRGGSETFLAWSETPLPKGATVLVIDSRGTRTVDVIEWDDSLGDGPRLPGLRMF
;
A
#
# COMPACT_ATOMS: atom_id res chain seq x y z
N MET A 1 -18.51 11.29 -9.48
CA MET A 1 -17.94 10.86 -8.22
C MET A 1 -16.48 11.18 -8.14
N GLU A 2 -16.09 11.83 -7.10
CA GLU A 2 -14.71 12.22 -7.00
C GLU A 2 -13.88 11.12 -6.40
N ARG A 3 -12.59 11.21 -6.66
CA ARG A 3 -11.65 10.25 -6.14
C ARG A 3 -11.50 10.44 -4.65
N ASP A 4 -11.32 9.34 -3.95
CA ASP A 4 -11.03 9.41 -2.53
C ASP A 4 -9.53 9.46 -2.34
N GLU A 5 -8.97 10.65 -2.32
CA GLU A 5 -7.55 10.83 -2.23
C GLU A 5 -7.03 10.77 -0.81
N SER A 6 -7.91 10.64 0.17
CA SER A 6 -7.45 10.55 1.55
C SER A 6 -6.65 9.29 1.81
N SER A 7 -6.76 8.29 0.94
CA SER A 7 -5.98 7.06 1.10
C SER A 7 -4.56 7.19 0.57
N ILE A 8 -4.27 8.18 -0.27
CA ILE A 8 -2.95 8.32 -0.86
C ILE A 8 -1.96 8.68 0.24
N GLY A 9 -0.84 7.96 0.29
CA GLY A 9 0.16 8.17 1.33
C GLY A 9 -0.04 7.31 2.56
N CYS A 10 -1.14 6.57 2.62
CA CYS A 10 -1.38 5.68 3.75
C CYS A 10 -0.64 4.37 3.56
N VAL A 11 -0.28 3.77 4.69
CA VAL A 11 0.32 2.45 4.70
C VAL A 11 -0.77 1.46 5.10
N GLY A 12 -0.82 0.35 4.40
CA GLY A 12 -1.84 -0.66 4.66
C GLY A 12 -1.26 -2.05 4.64
N LEU A 13 -2.12 -3.01 4.97
CA LEU A 13 -1.75 -4.42 5.02
C LEU A 13 -2.58 -5.17 3.99
N LEU A 14 -1.90 -5.94 3.14
CA LEU A 14 -2.63 -6.76 2.16
C LEU A 14 -3.30 -7.92 2.85
N THR A 15 -4.61 -7.97 2.76
CA THR A 15 -5.39 -9.09 3.27
C THR A 15 -5.61 -10.13 2.18
N VAL A 16 -5.48 -9.73 0.92
CA VAL A 16 -5.45 -10.62 -0.23
C VAL A 16 -4.29 -10.16 -1.09
N GLY A 17 -3.42 -11.08 -1.49
CA GLY A 17 -2.25 -10.72 -2.30
C GLY A 17 -2.64 -10.17 -3.65
N THR A 18 -1.78 -9.33 -4.21
CA THR A 18 -1.98 -8.81 -5.56
C THR A 18 -1.37 -9.79 -6.56
N ARG A 19 -1.79 -9.68 -7.82
CA ARG A 19 -1.29 -10.54 -8.88
C ARG A 19 -0.68 -9.73 -10.02
N GLY A 20 -0.14 -8.56 -9.70
CA GLY A 20 0.41 -7.70 -10.72
C GLY A 20 -0.68 -7.27 -11.68
N GLY A 21 -0.36 -7.27 -12.96
CA GLY A 21 -1.36 -6.90 -13.96
C GLY A 21 -2.49 -7.89 -14.13
N ALA A 22 -2.37 -9.10 -13.53
CA ALA A 22 -3.40 -10.12 -13.68
C ALA A 22 -4.61 -9.90 -12.80
N GLY A 23 -4.47 -9.11 -11.74
CA GLY A 23 -5.63 -8.85 -10.89
C GLY A 23 -5.25 -8.17 -9.60
N PRO A 24 -6.22 -7.51 -8.96
CA PRO A 24 -5.95 -6.81 -7.70
C PRO A 24 -6.00 -7.75 -6.52
N GLY A 25 -5.39 -7.30 -5.43
CA GLY A 25 -5.62 -7.89 -4.12
C GLY A 25 -6.52 -6.98 -3.32
N GLU A 26 -6.44 -7.11 -2.00
CA GLU A 26 -7.19 -6.25 -1.09
C GLU A 26 -6.27 -5.74 -0.01
N VAL A 27 -6.41 -4.46 0.31
CA VAL A 27 -5.59 -3.82 1.32
C VAL A 27 -6.48 -3.23 2.39
N LEU A 28 -6.10 -3.45 3.65
CA LEU A 28 -6.78 -2.86 4.79
C LEU A 28 -6.01 -1.62 5.20
N ILE A 29 -6.70 -0.49 5.20
CA ILE A 29 -6.10 0.81 5.49
C ILE A 29 -6.85 1.45 6.64
N LYS A 30 -6.12 2.04 7.58
CA LYS A 30 -6.74 2.80 8.66
C LYS A 30 -6.89 4.23 8.21
N ILE A 31 -8.11 4.71 8.17
CA ILE A 31 -8.44 6.04 7.72
C ILE A 31 -9.43 6.65 8.70
N ARG A 32 -9.09 7.82 9.22
CA ARG A 32 -10.01 8.62 10.04
C ARG A 32 -10.55 7.84 11.22
N GLY A 33 -9.69 7.10 11.87
CA GLY A 33 -10.09 6.39 13.08
C GLY A 33 -10.78 5.08 12.85
N GLY A 34 -10.97 4.68 11.59
CA GLY A 34 -11.54 3.39 11.24
C GLY A 34 -10.65 2.64 10.30
N SER A 35 -11.10 1.47 9.91
CA SER A 35 -10.36 0.64 8.94
C SER A 35 -11.28 0.37 7.75
N GLU A 36 -10.73 0.44 6.55
CA GLU A 36 -11.49 0.17 5.34
C GLU A 36 -10.67 -0.67 4.40
N THR A 37 -11.35 -1.51 3.65
CA THR A 37 -10.72 -2.40 2.68
C THR A 37 -10.89 -1.81 1.29
N PHE A 38 -9.80 -1.79 0.55
CA PHE A 38 -9.78 -1.31 -0.83
C PHE A 38 -9.23 -2.38 -1.74
N LEU A 39 -9.64 -2.36 -3.00
CA LEU A 39 -8.95 -3.16 -4.01
C LEU A 39 -7.61 -2.53 -4.28
N ALA A 40 -6.57 -3.36 -4.39
CA ALA A 40 -5.20 -2.86 -4.52
C ALA A 40 -4.54 -3.46 -5.75
N TRP A 41 -4.05 -2.58 -6.61
CA TRP A 41 -3.28 -2.98 -7.79
C TRP A 41 -1.80 -2.68 -7.54
N SER A 42 -0.93 -3.54 -8.00
CA SER A 42 0.51 -3.31 -7.94
C SER A 42 1.11 -3.83 -9.24
N GLU A 43 2.29 -3.30 -9.58
CA GLU A 43 2.94 -3.73 -10.81
C GLU A 43 3.46 -5.15 -10.72
N THR A 44 3.93 -5.52 -9.54
CA THR A 44 4.44 -6.87 -9.31
C THR A 44 3.55 -7.56 -8.30
N PRO A 45 3.44 -8.90 -8.37
CA PRO A 45 2.64 -9.61 -7.38
C PRO A 45 3.21 -9.43 -5.98
N LEU A 46 2.34 -9.17 -5.03
CA LEU A 46 2.71 -9.03 -3.63
C LEU A 46 1.87 -9.99 -2.81
N PRO A 47 2.47 -10.65 -1.81
CA PRO A 47 1.75 -11.67 -1.07
C PRO A 47 0.81 -11.09 -0.03
N LYS A 48 -0.16 -11.89 0.38
CA LYS A 48 -0.96 -11.60 1.55
C LYS A 48 -0.03 -11.35 2.73
N GLY A 49 -0.33 -10.33 3.51
CA GLY A 49 0.48 -9.98 4.67
C GLY A 49 1.53 -8.93 4.40
N ALA A 50 1.72 -8.58 3.12
CA ALA A 50 2.70 -7.54 2.79
C ALA A 50 2.19 -6.18 3.24
N THR A 51 3.12 -5.34 3.69
CA THR A 51 2.82 -3.95 3.98
C THR A 51 3.04 -3.15 2.72
N VAL A 52 2.10 -2.26 2.42
CA VAL A 52 2.14 -1.50 1.18
C VAL A 52 1.85 -0.03 1.43
N LEU A 53 2.32 0.80 0.51
CA LEU A 53 2.05 2.23 0.52
C LEU A 53 1.12 2.55 -0.63
N VAL A 54 0.06 3.29 -0.35
CA VAL A 54 -0.88 3.71 -1.39
C VAL A 54 -0.27 4.91 -2.10
N ILE A 55 -0.07 4.77 -3.42
CA ILE A 55 0.55 5.83 -4.21
C ILE A 55 -0.44 6.56 -5.09
N ASP A 56 -1.61 6.00 -5.31
CA ASP A 56 -2.62 6.66 -6.13
C ASP A 56 -3.98 6.04 -5.83
N SER A 57 -5.02 6.74 -6.21
CA SER A 57 -6.40 6.28 -6.04
C SER A 57 -7.08 6.30 -7.39
N ARG A 58 -7.75 5.19 -7.73
CA ARG A 58 -8.53 5.12 -8.96
C ARG A 58 -9.99 5.46 -8.71
N GLY A 59 -10.33 5.77 -7.46
CA GLY A 59 -11.72 5.95 -7.10
C GLY A 59 -12.38 4.60 -6.90
N THR A 60 -13.63 4.61 -6.42
CA THR A 60 -14.42 3.38 -6.27
C THR A 60 -13.69 2.35 -5.43
N ARG A 61 -13.08 2.80 -4.33
CA ARG A 61 -12.38 1.96 -3.37
C ARG A 61 -11.30 1.11 -4.05
N THR A 62 -10.61 1.70 -5.01
CA THR A 62 -9.55 1.02 -5.73
C THR A 62 -8.31 1.90 -5.71
N VAL A 63 -7.17 1.33 -5.33
CA VAL A 63 -5.94 2.09 -5.17
C VAL A 63 -4.80 1.36 -5.86
N ASP A 64 -3.75 2.12 -6.15
CA ASP A 64 -2.49 1.56 -6.61
C ASP A 64 -1.51 1.59 -5.45
N VAL A 65 -0.77 0.50 -5.27
CA VAL A 65 0.12 0.36 -4.13
C VAL A 65 1.49 -0.12 -4.59
N ILE A 66 2.48 0.18 -3.75
CA ILE A 66 3.82 -0.40 -3.89
C ILE A 66 4.18 -1.05 -2.57
N GLU A 67 5.12 -1.96 -2.63
CA GLU A 67 5.59 -2.58 -1.41
C GLU A 67 6.23 -1.53 -0.51
N TRP A 68 5.91 -1.58 0.77
CA TRP A 68 6.45 -0.68 1.76
C TRP A 68 7.21 -1.51 2.78
N ASP A 69 8.49 -1.25 2.93
CA ASP A 69 9.33 -2.04 3.84
C ASP A 69 9.85 -1.12 4.93
N ASP A 70 9.26 -1.23 6.10
CA ASP A 70 9.65 -0.39 7.22
C ASP A 70 11.11 -0.55 7.57
N SER A 71 11.66 -1.72 7.37
CA SER A 71 13.07 -1.92 7.72
C SER A 71 13.98 -1.15 6.78
N LEU A 72 13.54 -0.87 5.57
CA LEU A 72 14.32 -0.02 4.68
C LEU A 72 14.16 1.44 5.03
N GLY A 73 13.00 1.80 5.52
CA GLY A 73 12.77 3.18 5.88
C GLY A 73 13.52 3.59 7.11
N ASP A 74 13.95 2.63 7.87
CA ASP A 74 14.74 2.93 9.02
C ASP A 74 16.17 3.10 8.66
N GLY A 75 16.44 2.99 8.13
CA GLY A 75 17.44 3.02 7.94
C GLY A 75 18.56 2.56 7.64
N PRO A 76 18.45 2.28 7.67
CA PRO A 76 18.98 1.99 7.46
C PRO A 76 19.54 2.09 6.74
N ARG A 77 19.31 2.36 6.62
CA ARG A 77 19.45 2.43 6.19
C ARG A 77 20.11 2.69 5.44
N LEU A 78 20.30 3.21 5.35
CA LEU A 78 20.65 3.50 4.98
C LEU A 78 21.57 3.70 5.00
N PRO A 79 22.11 3.57 4.98
CA PRO A 79 22.70 3.69 5.28
C PRO A 79 23.27 4.08 5.31
N GLY A 80 23.44 4.32 5.44
CA GLY A 80 23.39 4.68 5.87
C GLY A 80 23.54 5.12 5.91
N LEU A 81 23.18 5.62 5.90
CA LEU A 81 22.74 5.98 6.39
C LEU A 81 22.90 6.09 7.14
N ARG A 82 23.01 6.22 7.38
CA ARG A 82 22.95 6.29 8.33
C ARG A 82 23.56 6.28 8.79
N MET A 83 23.83 6.58 8.85
CA MET A 83 24.02 6.59 9.47
C MET A 83 24.42 6.75 9.81
N PHE A 84 24.48 7.02 9.75
CA PHE A 84 24.51 7.24 10.31
C PHE A 84 24.86 7.42 10.57
#